data_4d20393c53a4831b027b041d93a43063
#
_entry.id   4d20393c53a4831b027b041d93a43063
#
_cell.length_a   1.000
_cell.length_b   1.000
_cell.length_c   1.000
_cell.angle_alpha   90.00
_cell.angle_beta   90.00
_cell.angle_gamma   90.00
#
_symmetry.space_group_name_H-M   'P 1'
#
loop_
_entity.id
_entity.type
_entity.pdbx_description
1 polymer ?
#
loop_
_entity_poly.entity_id
_entity_poly.type
_entity_poly.pdbx_seq_one_letter_code
_entity_poly.pdbx_strand_id
1 'polypeptide(L)'
;MFCRFSGCNLWNGREHGRKDAICRFCDTDFVGTDGDGGGVFASADILVDAVAATWQGASHPRAARFVVCTGGEPLLQLDAPLVEGLHAAGFEVAVETNGTRSTVPGLDWVCVSPKGGTDLAITSGNELKLVIPQDGVDPARFESLGFDRLWLQPMDGPDVEQNTALAVRYCLENPQWRLSIQTHKHIGIR
;
A
#
# COMPACT_ATOMS: atom_id res chain seq x y z
N MET A 1 -0.16 -9.63 8.30
CA MET A 1 0.84 -8.71 8.91
C MET A 1 1.35 -7.73 7.87
N PHE A 2 1.97 -6.62 8.28
CA PHE A 2 2.58 -5.66 7.36
C PHE A 2 4.10 -5.81 7.38
N CYS A 3 4.70 -5.93 6.19
CA CYS A 3 6.12 -5.79 5.95
C CYS A 3 6.35 -4.42 5.29
N ARG A 4 6.83 -3.44 6.07
CA ARG A 4 6.95 -2.05 5.64
C ARG A 4 8.37 -1.74 5.19
N PHE A 5 8.55 -1.47 3.90
CA PHE A 5 9.83 -1.08 3.31
C PHE A 5 10.12 0.41 3.51
N SER A 6 11.34 0.75 3.83
CA SER A 6 11.78 2.15 3.87
C SER A 6 12.13 2.66 2.46
N GLY A 7 11.96 3.97 2.26
CA GLY A 7 12.24 4.64 0.99
C GLY A 7 11.07 4.63 0.00
N CYS A 8 10.95 5.74 -0.73
CA CYS A 8 9.92 5.96 -1.74
C CYS A 8 10.48 6.83 -2.87
N ASN A 9 10.04 6.56 -4.09
CA ASN A 9 10.44 7.34 -5.27
C ASN A 9 9.62 8.63 -5.46
N LEU A 10 8.54 8.83 -4.68
CA LEU A 10 7.66 10.00 -4.82
C LEU A 10 7.82 11.02 -3.69
N TRP A 11 8.42 10.60 -2.58
CA TRP A 11 8.74 11.46 -1.43
C TRP A 11 9.84 10.82 -0.59
N ASN A 12 10.73 11.63 -0.04
CA ASN A 12 11.85 11.15 0.80
C ASN A 12 11.46 10.88 2.26
N GLY A 13 10.18 11.03 2.62
CA GLY A 13 9.67 10.83 3.97
C GLY A 13 10.01 11.93 4.98
N ARG A 14 10.67 13.00 4.55
CA ARG A 14 11.10 14.09 5.43
C ARG A 14 10.27 15.35 5.23
N GLU A 15 9.74 15.91 6.31
CA GLU A 15 8.78 17.01 6.27
C GLU A 15 9.31 18.25 5.51
N HIS A 16 10.59 18.57 5.66
CA HIS A 16 11.21 19.69 4.94
C HIS A 16 11.19 19.55 3.42
N GLY A 17 11.08 18.32 2.90
CA GLY A 17 10.98 18.02 1.46
C GLY A 17 9.54 17.83 0.95
N ARG A 18 8.52 17.90 1.81
CA ARG A 18 7.14 17.63 1.45
C ARG A 18 6.59 18.56 0.37
N LYS A 19 6.92 19.84 0.44
CA LYS A 19 6.44 20.85 -0.53
C LYS A 19 6.86 20.56 -1.98
N ASP A 20 8.02 19.93 -2.14
CA ASP A 20 8.61 19.60 -3.45
C ASP A 20 8.35 18.13 -3.85
N ALA A 21 7.65 17.37 -3.00
CA ALA A 21 7.32 15.98 -3.26
C ALA A 21 6.19 15.84 -4.28
N ILE A 22 6.20 14.76 -5.05
CA ILE A 22 5.05 14.38 -5.89
C ILE A 22 3.89 13.96 -4.99
N CYS A 23 4.13 13.06 -4.03
CA CYS A 23 3.14 12.64 -3.05
C CYS A 23 3.23 13.52 -1.79
N ARG A 24 2.47 14.64 -1.75
CA ARG A 24 2.49 15.60 -0.65
C ARG A 24 1.63 15.23 0.55
N PHE A 25 0.71 14.30 0.38
CA PHE A 25 -0.30 13.91 1.39
C PHE A 25 0.01 12.55 2.05
N CYS A 26 1.23 12.03 1.86
CA CYS A 26 1.61 10.77 2.47
C CYS A 26 1.54 10.87 4.01
N ASP A 27 0.78 9.97 4.62
CA ASP A 27 0.57 9.85 6.06
C ASP A 27 1.33 8.64 6.67
N THR A 28 2.14 7.97 5.84
CA THR A 28 2.92 6.80 6.25
C THR A 28 4.29 7.21 6.74
N ASP A 29 4.67 6.77 7.93
CA ASP A 29 6.04 6.80 8.39
C ASP A 29 6.79 5.57 7.83
N PHE A 30 7.74 5.82 6.93
CA PHE A 30 8.57 4.82 6.29
C PHE A 30 10.07 5.18 6.35
N VAL A 31 10.43 6.13 7.19
CA VAL A 31 11.83 6.55 7.34
C VAL A 31 12.50 5.71 8.43
N GLY A 32 13.66 5.17 8.12
CA GLY A 32 14.40 4.31 9.05
C GLY A 32 14.02 2.83 8.94
N THR A 33 14.71 2.04 9.75
CA THR A 33 14.56 0.57 9.80
C THR A 33 14.61 0.06 11.24
N ASP A 34 14.35 0.93 12.20
CA ASP A 34 14.49 0.72 13.65
C ASP A 34 13.14 0.51 14.36
N GLY A 35 12.06 0.28 13.61
CA GLY A 35 10.76 -0.11 14.17
C GLY A 35 10.76 -1.54 14.72
N ASP A 36 9.66 -1.93 15.38
CA ASP A 36 9.49 -3.26 15.98
C ASP A 36 9.68 -4.37 14.94
N GLY A 37 10.70 -5.22 15.14
CA GLY A 37 11.08 -6.27 14.20
C GLY A 37 11.79 -5.74 12.93
N GLY A 38 12.07 -4.45 12.87
CA GLY A 38 12.75 -3.80 11.74
C GLY A 38 14.25 -4.07 11.71
N GLY A 39 14.87 -3.79 10.55
CA GLY A 39 16.30 -3.97 10.36
C GLY A 39 16.73 -3.76 8.92
N VAL A 40 18.01 -3.91 8.67
CA VAL A 40 18.59 -4.04 7.33
C VAL A 40 18.92 -5.52 7.12
N PHE A 41 18.24 -6.14 6.17
CA PHE A 41 18.37 -7.57 5.90
C PHE A 41 19.28 -7.79 4.68
N ALA A 42 20.31 -8.60 4.84
CA ALA A 42 21.33 -8.79 3.82
C ALA A 42 20.90 -9.71 2.65
N SER A 43 19.81 -10.46 2.84
CA SER A 43 19.23 -11.33 1.81
C SER A 43 17.73 -11.52 2.02
N ALA A 44 17.04 -12.02 0.99
CA ALA A 44 15.64 -12.42 1.05
C ALA A 44 15.39 -13.44 2.16
N ASP A 45 16.22 -14.48 2.27
CA ASP A 45 16.07 -15.54 3.27
C ASP A 45 16.05 -14.99 4.70
N ILE A 46 16.96 -14.06 5.02
CA ILE A 46 17.03 -13.45 6.35
C ILE A 46 15.76 -12.63 6.64
N LEU A 47 15.22 -11.93 5.65
CA LEU A 47 13.96 -11.20 5.80
C LEU A 47 12.76 -12.16 5.96
N VAL A 48 12.74 -13.25 5.19
CA VAL A 48 11.71 -14.31 5.31
C VAL A 48 11.70 -14.90 6.72
N ASP A 49 12.87 -15.22 7.26
CA ASP A 49 13.01 -15.75 8.63
C ASP A 49 12.46 -14.74 9.67
N ALA A 50 12.79 -13.47 9.52
CA ALA A 50 12.28 -12.42 10.41
C ALA A 50 10.75 -12.25 10.33
N VAL A 51 10.17 -12.29 9.12
CA VAL A 51 8.72 -12.26 8.91
C VAL A 51 8.06 -13.50 9.54
N ALA A 52 8.61 -14.69 9.32
CA ALA A 52 8.09 -15.93 9.89
C ALA A 52 8.18 -15.95 11.42
N ALA A 53 9.28 -15.45 11.99
CA ALA A 53 9.43 -15.32 13.44
C ALA A 53 8.40 -14.38 14.06
N THR A 54 8.12 -13.27 13.41
CA THR A 54 7.10 -12.31 13.87
C THR A 54 5.69 -12.91 13.82
N TRP A 55 5.40 -13.79 12.85
CA TRP A 55 4.11 -14.47 12.72
C TRP A 55 3.87 -15.54 13.80
N GLN A 56 4.89 -16.10 14.41
CA GLN A 56 4.77 -17.19 15.41
C GLN A 56 3.87 -16.84 16.62
N GLY A 57 3.58 -15.56 16.85
CA GLY A 57 2.61 -15.11 17.86
C GLY A 57 1.14 -15.38 17.54
N ALA A 58 0.80 -15.73 16.31
CA ALA A 58 -0.58 -16.02 15.90
C ALA A 58 -0.88 -17.53 16.04
N SER A 59 -1.30 -17.94 17.23
CA SER A 59 -1.45 -19.34 17.63
C SER A 59 -2.68 -20.07 17.07
N HIS A 60 -3.47 -19.49 16.16
CA HIS A 60 -4.66 -20.15 15.65
C HIS A 60 -4.35 -21.03 14.42
N PRO A 61 -4.61 -22.36 14.47
CA PRO A 61 -4.25 -23.29 13.38
C PRO A 61 -4.92 -23.01 12.02
N ARG A 62 -5.98 -22.18 12.01
CA ARG A 62 -6.70 -21.75 10.79
C ARG A 62 -6.37 -20.33 10.35
N ALA A 63 -5.41 -19.65 10.99
CA ALA A 63 -4.99 -18.34 10.55
C ALA A 63 -4.20 -18.49 9.23
N ALA A 64 -4.76 -18.00 8.14
CA ALA A 64 -4.02 -17.88 6.89
C ALA A 64 -2.81 -16.95 7.09
N ARG A 65 -1.63 -17.41 6.70
CA ARG A 65 -0.43 -16.58 6.71
C ARG A 65 -0.52 -15.60 5.57
N PHE A 66 -0.70 -14.34 5.90
CA PHE A 66 -0.85 -13.27 4.94
C PHE A 66 0.08 -12.11 5.28
N VAL A 67 0.94 -11.74 4.33
CA VAL A 67 1.86 -10.60 4.46
C VAL A 67 1.55 -9.54 3.41
N VAL A 68 1.42 -8.30 3.84
CA VAL A 68 1.25 -7.14 2.97
C VAL A 68 2.56 -6.38 2.90
N CYS A 69 3.22 -6.44 1.76
CA CYS A 69 4.40 -5.65 1.44
C CYS A 69 3.96 -4.22 1.10
N THR A 70 4.35 -3.27 1.93
CA THR A 70 3.95 -1.86 1.85
C THR A 70 5.10 -0.96 2.29
N GLY A 71 4.84 0.28 2.67
CA GLY A 71 5.86 1.18 3.24
C GLY A 71 5.94 2.49 2.52
N GLY A 72 7.12 2.89 2.06
CA GLY A 72 7.30 3.93 1.06
C GLY A 72 6.84 3.43 -0.31
N GLU A 73 7.75 2.85 -1.09
CA GLU A 73 7.39 2.11 -2.29
C GLU A 73 8.06 0.73 -2.26
N PRO A 74 7.30 -0.35 -1.97
CA PRO A 74 7.89 -1.69 -1.80
C PRO A 74 8.54 -2.22 -3.07
N LEU A 75 8.02 -1.90 -4.27
CA LEU A 75 8.57 -2.37 -5.54
C LEU A 75 9.94 -1.76 -5.92
N LEU A 76 10.52 -0.93 -5.05
CA LEU A 76 11.93 -0.55 -5.15
C LEU A 76 12.87 -1.64 -4.62
N GLN A 77 12.37 -2.55 -3.77
CA GLN A 77 13.17 -3.53 -3.03
C GLN A 77 12.60 -4.95 -3.08
N LEU A 78 11.27 -5.10 -3.19
CA LEU A 78 10.60 -6.39 -3.32
C LEU A 78 11.02 -7.04 -4.63
N ASP A 79 11.54 -8.25 -4.56
CA ASP A 79 12.01 -9.04 -5.69
C ASP A 79 11.44 -10.47 -5.70
N ALA A 80 11.68 -11.20 -6.78
CA ALA A 80 11.16 -12.56 -6.93
C ALA A 80 11.70 -13.53 -5.87
N PRO A 81 13.00 -13.52 -5.48
CA PRO A 81 13.50 -14.37 -4.40
C PRO A 81 12.76 -14.16 -3.07
N LEU A 82 12.40 -12.92 -2.74
CA LEU A 82 11.66 -12.64 -1.50
C LEU A 82 10.21 -13.17 -1.57
N VAL A 83 9.53 -13.00 -2.70
CA VAL A 83 8.17 -13.53 -2.89
C VAL A 83 8.18 -15.07 -2.82
N GLU A 84 9.11 -15.71 -3.52
CA GLU A 84 9.27 -17.18 -3.51
C GLU A 84 9.59 -17.71 -2.11
N GLY A 85 10.48 -17.04 -1.37
CA GLY A 85 10.82 -17.41 0.01
C GLY A 85 9.63 -17.27 0.97
N LEU A 86 8.83 -16.21 0.84
CA LEU A 86 7.61 -16.03 1.62
C LEU A 86 6.57 -17.11 1.31
N HIS A 87 6.39 -17.49 0.03
CA HIS A 87 5.53 -18.63 -0.35
C HIS A 87 6.04 -19.95 0.23
N ALA A 88 7.35 -20.21 0.17
CA ALA A 88 7.95 -21.41 0.77
C ALA A 88 7.73 -21.47 2.29
N ALA A 89 7.66 -20.30 2.96
CA ALA A 89 7.31 -20.17 4.37
C ALA A 89 5.78 -20.23 4.63
N GLY A 90 4.96 -20.42 3.57
CA GLY A 90 3.51 -20.60 3.64
C GLY A 90 2.69 -19.32 3.73
N PHE A 91 3.25 -18.18 3.32
CA PHE A 91 2.54 -16.91 3.26
C PHE A 91 1.88 -16.69 1.89
N GLU A 92 0.68 -16.15 1.88
CA GLU A 92 0.14 -15.38 0.76
C GLU A 92 0.77 -13.98 0.79
N VAL A 93 1.17 -13.46 -0.37
CA VAL A 93 1.94 -12.20 -0.50
C VAL A 93 1.13 -11.15 -1.25
N ALA A 94 0.77 -10.09 -0.55
CA ALA A 94 0.15 -8.92 -1.13
C ALA A 94 1.14 -7.76 -1.26
N VAL A 95 0.90 -6.87 -2.22
CA VAL A 95 1.61 -5.60 -2.34
C VAL A 95 0.63 -4.42 -2.33
N GLU A 96 0.96 -3.37 -1.57
CA GLU A 96 0.38 -2.03 -1.71
C GLU A 96 1.44 -1.10 -2.30
N THR A 97 1.21 -0.63 -3.53
CA THR A 97 2.18 0.16 -4.32
C THR A 97 1.57 1.43 -4.89
N ASN A 98 2.39 2.43 -5.17
CA ASN A 98 1.96 3.61 -5.92
C ASN A 98 1.79 3.33 -7.44
N GLY A 99 2.18 2.15 -7.90
CA GLY A 99 2.00 1.67 -9.27
C GLY A 99 2.96 2.24 -10.30
N THR A 100 3.98 3.00 -9.91
CA THR A 100 4.96 3.62 -10.83
C THR A 100 6.10 2.68 -11.24
N ARG A 101 6.16 1.48 -10.68
CA ARG A 101 7.13 0.41 -10.99
C ARG A 101 6.41 -0.83 -11.45
N SER A 102 7.09 -1.66 -12.25
CA SER A 102 6.53 -2.96 -12.64
C SER A 102 6.36 -3.89 -11.46
N THR A 103 5.37 -4.78 -11.54
CA THR A 103 5.15 -5.82 -10.53
C THR A 103 6.26 -6.86 -10.54
N VAL A 104 6.33 -7.60 -9.44
CA VAL A 104 7.15 -8.80 -9.29
C VAL A 104 6.27 -10.03 -9.56
N PRO A 105 6.76 -11.07 -10.26
CA PRO A 105 6.03 -12.31 -10.42
C PRO A 105 5.68 -12.99 -9.09
N GLY A 106 4.55 -13.69 -9.05
CA GLY A 106 4.14 -14.51 -7.90
C GLY A 106 3.34 -13.78 -6.83
N LEU A 107 3.05 -12.48 -6.97
CA LEU A 107 2.18 -11.79 -6.01
C LEU A 107 0.75 -12.33 -6.08
N ASP A 108 0.19 -12.69 -4.92
CA ASP A 108 -1.19 -13.19 -4.79
C ASP A 108 -2.21 -12.06 -4.83
N TRP A 109 -1.80 -10.86 -4.38
CA TRP A 109 -2.67 -9.69 -4.36
C TRP A 109 -1.91 -8.41 -4.70
N VAL A 110 -2.43 -7.67 -5.67
CA VAL A 110 -1.87 -6.39 -6.11
C VAL A 110 -2.89 -5.28 -5.86
N CYS A 111 -2.56 -4.37 -4.95
CA CYS A 111 -3.30 -3.14 -4.69
C CYS A 111 -2.48 -1.95 -5.17
N VAL A 112 -3.01 -1.22 -6.14
CA VAL A 112 -2.37 -0.01 -6.69
C VAL A 112 -3.06 1.23 -6.14
N SER A 113 -2.26 2.16 -5.62
CA SER A 113 -2.74 3.46 -5.14
C SER A 113 -2.14 4.60 -5.98
N PRO A 114 -2.79 5.00 -7.09
CA PRO A 114 -2.29 6.03 -8.00
C PRO A 114 -2.03 7.36 -7.29
N LYS A 115 -1.01 8.06 -7.73
CA LYS A 115 -0.67 9.39 -7.24
C LYS A 115 -0.75 10.40 -8.38
N GLY A 116 -1.35 11.55 -8.11
CA GLY A 116 -1.44 12.64 -9.08
C GLY A 116 -0.06 13.02 -9.63
N GLY A 117 0.00 13.30 -10.93
CA GLY A 117 1.25 13.68 -11.59
C GLY A 117 2.21 12.53 -11.88
N THR A 118 1.77 11.26 -11.77
CA THR A 118 2.58 10.07 -12.11
C THR A 118 1.94 9.24 -13.20
N ASP A 119 2.76 8.54 -13.97
CA ASP A 119 2.32 7.50 -14.89
C ASP A 119 2.30 6.14 -14.20
N LEU A 120 1.27 5.33 -14.48
CA LEU A 120 1.17 3.97 -13.98
C LEU A 120 1.93 3.00 -14.88
N ALA A 121 2.82 2.21 -14.29
CA ALA A 121 3.41 1.02 -14.91
C ALA A 121 2.53 -0.22 -14.69
N ILE A 122 1.66 -0.20 -13.67
CA ILE A 122 0.71 -1.27 -13.34
C ILE A 122 -0.70 -0.79 -13.66
N THR A 123 -1.33 -1.40 -14.65
CA THR A 123 -2.66 -1.03 -15.14
C THR A 123 -3.72 -2.11 -14.89
N SER A 124 -3.36 -3.18 -14.17
CA SER A 124 -4.27 -4.27 -13.79
C SER A 124 -3.86 -4.87 -12.46
N GLY A 125 -4.81 -5.49 -11.77
CA GLY A 125 -4.58 -6.13 -10.47
C GLY A 125 -5.89 -6.35 -9.71
N ASN A 126 -5.79 -6.69 -8.43
CA ASN A 126 -6.95 -7.00 -7.60
C ASN A 126 -7.67 -5.74 -7.14
N GLU A 127 -6.92 -4.68 -6.83
CA GLU A 127 -7.49 -3.44 -6.31
C GLU A 127 -6.80 -2.19 -6.86
N LEU A 128 -7.60 -1.19 -7.19
CA LEU A 128 -7.14 0.19 -7.33
C LEU A 128 -7.74 0.99 -6.17
N LYS A 129 -6.89 1.58 -5.33
CA LYS A 129 -7.29 2.36 -4.16
C LYS A 129 -6.84 3.82 -4.33
N LEU A 130 -7.77 4.67 -4.73
CA LEU A 130 -7.50 6.07 -5.03
C LEU A 130 -7.80 6.94 -3.80
N VAL A 131 -6.79 7.66 -3.32
CA VAL A 131 -6.99 8.68 -2.29
C VAL A 131 -7.58 9.93 -2.93
N ILE A 132 -8.61 10.50 -2.36
CA ILE A 132 -9.25 11.74 -2.85
C ILE A 132 -9.48 12.76 -1.73
N PRO A 133 -9.45 14.07 -2.06
CA PRO A 133 -9.10 14.66 -3.37
C PRO A 133 -7.59 14.64 -3.64
N GLN A 134 -7.21 14.60 -4.90
CA GLN A 134 -5.83 14.87 -5.34
C GLN A 134 -5.89 15.87 -6.51
N ASP A 135 -4.94 16.79 -6.57
CA ASP A 135 -4.88 17.79 -7.64
C ASP A 135 -4.76 17.12 -9.02
N GLY A 136 -5.65 17.49 -9.92
CA GLY A 136 -5.66 16.99 -11.30
C GLY A 136 -6.00 15.51 -11.47
N VAL A 137 -6.56 14.86 -10.45
CA VAL A 137 -6.95 13.46 -10.48
C VAL A 137 -8.47 13.33 -10.51
N ASP A 138 -8.98 12.72 -11.59
CA ASP A 138 -10.38 12.34 -11.76
C ASP A 138 -10.49 10.80 -11.63
N PRO A 139 -11.29 10.25 -10.70
CA PRO A 139 -11.48 8.80 -10.57
C PRO A 139 -11.95 8.12 -11.85
N ALA A 140 -12.76 8.77 -12.68
CA ALA A 140 -13.25 8.21 -13.95
C ALA A 140 -12.14 7.77 -14.90
N ARG A 141 -10.94 8.35 -14.83
CA ARG A 141 -9.78 7.97 -15.65
C ARG A 141 -9.27 6.56 -15.37
N PHE A 142 -9.60 5.99 -14.22
CA PHE A 142 -9.11 4.68 -13.79
C PHE A 142 -10.12 3.55 -14.01
N GLU A 143 -11.35 3.87 -14.38
CA GLU A 143 -12.46 2.90 -14.51
C GLU A 143 -12.26 1.89 -15.66
N SER A 144 -11.51 2.28 -16.69
CA SER A 144 -11.18 1.41 -17.83
C SER A 144 -9.97 0.51 -17.61
N LEU A 145 -9.27 0.66 -16.48
CA LEU A 145 -8.12 -0.17 -16.15
C LEU A 145 -8.56 -1.56 -15.68
N GLY A 146 -7.67 -2.55 -15.80
CA GLY A 146 -7.94 -3.95 -15.51
C GLY A 146 -7.89 -4.31 -14.02
N PHE A 147 -8.58 -3.56 -13.15
CA PHE A 147 -8.68 -3.86 -11.73
C PHE A 147 -10.01 -4.48 -11.38
N ASP A 148 -10.00 -5.51 -10.53
CA ASP A 148 -11.23 -6.20 -10.08
C ASP A 148 -12.08 -5.32 -9.17
N ARG A 149 -11.47 -4.43 -8.40
CA ARG A 149 -12.13 -3.57 -7.41
C ARG A 149 -11.57 -2.16 -7.44
N LEU A 150 -12.48 -1.18 -7.40
CA LEU A 150 -12.15 0.24 -7.33
C LEU A 150 -12.56 0.80 -5.97
N TRP A 151 -11.60 1.41 -5.26
CA TRP A 151 -11.80 1.98 -3.94
C TRP A 151 -11.46 3.48 -3.92
N LEU A 152 -12.33 4.28 -3.30
CA LEU A 152 -12.03 5.66 -2.95
C LEU A 152 -11.74 5.76 -1.46
N GLN A 153 -10.58 6.29 -1.13
CA GLN A 153 -10.15 6.54 0.24
C GLN A 153 -10.12 8.05 0.48
N PRO A 154 -10.86 8.57 1.46
CA PRO A 154 -10.74 9.96 1.86
C PRO A 154 -9.29 10.29 2.26
N MET A 155 -8.75 11.39 1.75
CA MET A 155 -7.46 11.89 2.21
C MET A 155 -7.56 12.28 3.68
N ASP A 156 -6.63 11.78 4.48
CA ASP A 156 -6.52 12.11 5.89
C ASP A 156 -5.99 13.54 6.10
N GLY A 157 -6.24 14.10 7.28
CA GLY A 157 -5.78 15.42 7.65
C GLY A 157 -6.89 16.32 8.16
N PRO A 158 -6.67 17.65 8.21
CA PRO A 158 -7.63 18.62 8.76
C PRO A 158 -9.02 18.56 8.10
N ASP A 159 -9.08 18.20 6.82
CA ASP A 159 -10.30 18.20 6.00
C ASP A 159 -10.91 16.80 5.86
N VAL A 160 -10.55 15.83 6.70
CA VAL A 160 -10.98 14.41 6.59
C VAL A 160 -12.50 14.24 6.53
N GLU A 161 -13.26 15.04 7.27
CA GLU A 161 -14.73 14.99 7.26
C GLU A 161 -15.30 15.40 5.88
N GLN A 162 -14.77 16.48 5.31
CA GLN A 162 -15.17 16.97 3.98
C GLN A 162 -14.75 15.98 2.89
N ASN A 163 -13.55 15.42 3.00
CA ASN A 163 -13.02 14.42 2.08
C ASN A 163 -13.85 13.14 2.14
N THR A 164 -14.29 12.75 3.34
CA THR A 164 -15.18 11.60 3.53
C THR A 164 -16.53 11.84 2.88
N ALA A 165 -17.14 13.00 3.09
CA ALA A 165 -18.41 13.36 2.45
C ALA A 165 -18.30 13.38 0.92
N LEU A 166 -17.15 13.84 0.38
CA LEU A 166 -16.84 13.81 -1.06
C LEU A 166 -16.79 12.37 -1.57
N ALA A 167 -16.02 11.50 -0.90
CA ALA A 167 -15.85 10.11 -1.29
C ALA A 167 -17.18 9.34 -1.26
N VAL A 168 -17.97 9.52 -0.19
CA VAL A 168 -19.30 8.91 -0.06
C VAL A 168 -20.22 9.35 -1.20
N ARG A 169 -20.32 10.65 -1.47
CA ARG A 169 -21.14 11.16 -2.57
C ARG A 169 -20.73 10.57 -3.91
N TYR A 170 -19.43 10.57 -4.20
CA TYR A 170 -18.92 10.01 -5.45
C TYR A 170 -19.27 8.52 -5.59
N CYS A 171 -19.10 7.71 -4.54
CA CYS A 171 -19.46 6.30 -4.55
C CYS A 171 -20.98 6.07 -4.75
N LEU A 172 -21.84 6.94 -4.19
CA LEU A 172 -23.30 6.85 -4.40
C LEU A 172 -23.69 7.17 -5.86
N GLU A 173 -23.01 8.10 -6.49
CA GLU A 173 -23.23 8.50 -7.88
C GLU A 173 -22.57 7.51 -8.88
N ASN A 174 -21.53 6.80 -8.45
CA ASN A 174 -20.71 5.90 -9.27
C ASN A 174 -20.53 4.53 -8.56
N PRO A 175 -21.52 3.62 -8.65
CA PRO A 175 -21.60 2.40 -7.83
C PRO A 175 -20.52 1.35 -8.13
N GLN A 176 -19.70 1.52 -9.17
CA GLN A 176 -18.50 0.73 -9.42
C GLN A 176 -17.37 1.03 -8.41
N TRP A 177 -17.41 2.23 -7.79
CA TRP A 177 -16.50 2.63 -6.72
C TRP A 177 -17.06 2.28 -5.35
N ARG A 178 -16.17 1.87 -4.45
CA ARG A 178 -16.47 1.54 -3.05
C ARG A 178 -15.72 2.46 -2.12
N LEU A 179 -16.33 2.79 -0.99
CA LEU A 179 -15.66 3.56 0.04
C LEU A 179 -14.65 2.69 0.80
N SER A 180 -13.41 3.16 0.91
CA SER A 180 -12.38 2.61 1.79
C SER A 180 -12.06 3.63 2.88
N ILE A 181 -12.22 3.26 4.15
CA ILE A 181 -11.83 4.10 5.29
C ILE A 181 -10.61 3.50 6.00
N GLN A 182 -9.79 4.36 6.57
CA GLN A 182 -8.63 3.94 7.37
C GLN A 182 -9.10 3.49 8.77
N THR A 183 -9.77 2.32 8.82
CA THR A 183 -10.40 1.80 10.04
C THR A 183 -9.43 1.73 11.22
N HIS A 184 -8.15 1.40 10.96
CA HIS A 184 -7.11 1.34 11.99
C HIS A 184 -6.97 2.66 12.76
N LYS A 185 -7.14 3.81 12.11
CA LYS A 185 -7.08 5.13 12.78
C LYS A 185 -8.28 5.35 13.70
N HIS A 186 -9.46 4.84 13.33
CA HIS A 186 -10.67 4.97 14.15
C HIS A 186 -10.67 4.07 15.39
N ILE A 187 -10.02 2.91 15.30
CA ILE A 187 -9.95 1.94 16.42
C ILE A 187 -8.60 1.96 17.15
N GLY A 188 -7.71 2.89 16.80
CA GLY A 188 -6.44 3.10 17.51
C GLY A 188 -5.41 1.98 17.32
N ILE A 189 -5.47 1.24 16.21
CA ILE A 189 -4.46 0.22 15.83
C ILE A 189 -3.45 0.88 14.88
N ARG A 190 -2.17 0.58 15.05
CA ARG A 190 -1.07 1.02 14.17
C ARG A 190 -0.87 0.06 13.02
#